data_e15d404110235bdc427fbd1b1eece798
#
_entry.id   e15d404110235bdc427fbd1b1eece798
#
_cell.length_a   1.000
_cell.length_b   1.000
_cell.length_c   1.000
_cell.angle_alpha   90.00
_cell.angle_beta   90.00
_cell.angle_gamma   90.00
#
_symmetry.space_group_name_H-M   'P 1'
#
loop_
_entity.id
_entity.type
_entity.pdbx_description
1 polymer ?
#
loop_
_entity_poly.entity_id
_entity_poly.type
_entity_poly.pdbx_seq_one_letter_code
_entity_poly.pdbx_strand_id
1 'polypeptide(L)'
;MNEQTKNKALRLLDRRDFSRAELTKKLVEKGESPEDAEAVVARLEALGVVDDRRYAALVVRQYAGKGYGFRRVRMELQRRGVPRELLDEALEEMPAQDDALLTLLRRKLGDSFDRADVKRATDSLARKGYGWDEIGAALQRLRDEIDEE
;
A
#
# COMPACT_ATOMS: atom_id res chain seq x y z
N MET A 1 7.95 -17.42 -27.51
CA MET A 1 7.61 -16.14 -26.85
C MET A 1 7.64 -15.03 -27.89
N ASN A 2 6.67 -14.14 -27.88
CA ASN A 2 6.59 -13.03 -28.82
C ASN A 2 7.60 -11.95 -28.44
N GLU A 3 8.57 -11.69 -29.32
CA GLU A 3 9.65 -10.72 -29.05
C GLU A 3 9.15 -9.28 -28.96
N GLN A 4 8.15 -8.91 -29.75
CA GLN A 4 7.56 -7.57 -29.69
C GLN A 4 6.88 -7.33 -28.35
N THR A 5 6.12 -8.29 -27.88
CA THR A 5 5.45 -8.23 -26.58
C THR A 5 6.48 -8.17 -25.45
N LYS A 6 7.53 -8.99 -25.54
CA LYS A 6 8.62 -9.01 -24.57
C LYS A 6 9.31 -7.63 -24.50
N ASN A 7 9.61 -7.03 -25.65
CA ASN A 7 10.28 -5.75 -25.69
C ASN A 7 9.41 -4.64 -25.08
N LYS A 8 8.12 -4.67 -25.32
CA LYS A 8 7.18 -3.73 -24.69
C LYS A 8 7.16 -3.89 -23.16
N ALA A 9 7.12 -5.14 -22.70
CA ALA A 9 7.12 -5.44 -21.27
C ALA A 9 8.39 -4.91 -20.61
N LEU A 10 9.56 -5.15 -21.21
CA LEU A 10 10.83 -4.68 -20.67
C LEU A 10 10.93 -3.16 -20.61
N ARG A 11 10.39 -2.46 -21.62
CA ARG A 11 10.35 -0.99 -21.60
C ARG A 11 9.47 -0.44 -20.47
N LEU A 12 8.33 -1.11 -20.22
CA LEU A 12 7.45 -0.73 -19.12
C LEU A 12 8.16 -0.93 -17.77
N LEU A 13 8.82 -2.06 -17.60
CA LEU A 13 9.55 -2.39 -16.36
C LEU A 13 10.74 -1.47 -16.12
N ASP A 14 11.34 -0.92 -17.17
CA ASP A 14 12.41 0.09 -17.03
C ASP A 14 11.91 1.37 -16.35
N ARG A 15 10.63 1.68 -16.48
CA ARG A 15 10.05 2.91 -15.93
C ARG A 15 9.61 2.75 -14.49
N ARG A 16 9.06 1.58 -14.13
CA ARG A 16 8.60 1.30 -12.77
C ARG A 16 8.39 -0.21 -12.58
N ASP A 17 8.22 -0.60 -11.33
CA ASP A 17 7.80 -1.96 -11.02
C ASP A 17 6.31 -2.15 -11.32
N PHE A 18 5.94 -3.36 -11.67
CA PHE A 18 4.57 -3.79 -11.94
C PHE A 18 4.30 -5.10 -11.23
N SER A 19 3.06 -5.28 -10.77
CA SER A 19 2.60 -6.62 -10.43
C SER A 19 2.39 -7.39 -11.73
N ARG A 20 2.34 -8.71 -11.61
CA ARG A 20 2.03 -9.58 -12.76
C ARG A 20 0.72 -9.14 -13.44
N ALA A 21 -0.33 -8.92 -12.63
CA ALA A 21 -1.64 -8.53 -13.15
C ALA A 21 -1.59 -7.17 -13.84
N GLU A 22 -0.91 -6.20 -13.26
CA GLU A 22 -0.77 -4.86 -13.85
C GLU A 22 -0.05 -4.91 -15.20
N LEU A 23 1.04 -5.67 -15.27
CA LEU A 23 1.84 -5.75 -16.50
C LEU A 23 1.05 -6.41 -17.61
N THR A 24 0.35 -7.50 -17.31
CA THR A 24 -0.50 -8.19 -18.28
C THR A 24 -1.57 -7.24 -18.83
N LYS A 25 -2.25 -6.55 -17.94
CA LYS A 25 -3.30 -5.59 -18.32
C LYS A 25 -2.74 -4.47 -19.20
N LYS A 26 -1.58 -3.93 -18.81
CA LYS A 26 -0.95 -2.84 -19.56
C LYS A 26 -0.55 -3.26 -20.97
N LEU A 27 -0.03 -4.46 -21.12
CA LEU A 27 0.34 -4.99 -22.45
C LEU A 27 -0.89 -5.15 -23.35
N VAL A 28 -1.99 -5.64 -22.79
CA VAL A 28 -3.24 -5.75 -23.55
C VAL A 28 -3.75 -4.36 -23.95
N GLU A 29 -3.71 -3.41 -23.06
CA GLU A 29 -4.08 -2.01 -23.35
C GLU A 29 -3.23 -1.40 -24.46
N LYS A 30 -1.98 -1.84 -24.60
CA LYS A 30 -1.06 -1.37 -25.64
C LYS A 30 -1.17 -2.16 -26.95
N GLY A 31 -2.17 -3.02 -27.07
CA GLY A 31 -2.48 -3.71 -28.31
C GLY A 31 -1.97 -5.14 -28.42
N GLU A 32 -1.35 -5.68 -27.39
CA GLU A 32 -0.90 -7.07 -27.42
C GLU A 32 -2.07 -8.01 -27.11
N SER A 33 -2.05 -9.22 -27.69
CA SER A 33 -3.10 -10.18 -27.40
C SER A 33 -2.99 -10.67 -25.95
N PRO A 34 -4.13 -11.05 -25.33
CA PRO A 34 -4.08 -11.62 -23.97
C PRO A 34 -3.17 -12.82 -23.86
N GLU A 35 -3.16 -13.70 -24.89
CA GLU A 35 -2.32 -14.89 -24.90
C GLU A 35 -0.83 -14.54 -24.89
N ASP A 36 -0.43 -13.61 -25.75
CA ASP A 36 0.96 -13.15 -25.82
C ASP A 36 1.37 -12.44 -24.51
N ALA A 37 0.49 -11.58 -23.99
CA ALA A 37 0.75 -10.87 -22.74
C ALA A 37 0.97 -11.84 -21.58
N GLU A 38 0.09 -12.82 -21.42
CA GLU A 38 0.21 -13.83 -20.35
C GLU A 38 1.47 -14.68 -20.49
N ALA A 39 1.79 -15.10 -21.72
CA ALA A 39 2.96 -15.92 -21.96
C ALA A 39 4.26 -15.17 -21.61
N VAL A 40 4.36 -13.92 -22.05
CA VAL A 40 5.53 -13.08 -21.76
C VAL A 40 5.67 -12.81 -20.28
N VAL A 41 4.59 -12.42 -19.62
CA VAL A 41 4.62 -12.10 -18.19
C VAL A 41 4.95 -13.35 -17.36
N ALA A 42 4.39 -14.51 -17.70
CA ALA A 42 4.72 -15.78 -17.05
C ALA A 42 6.21 -16.10 -17.18
N ARG A 43 6.80 -15.85 -18.34
CA ARG A 43 8.22 -16.07 -18.56
C ARG A 43 9.08 -15.12 -17.73
N LEU A 44 8.70 -13.84 -17.68
CA LEU A 44 9.42 -12.85 -16.89
C LEU A 44 9.32 -13.15 -15.39
N GLU A 45 8.18 -13.68 -14.94
CA GLU A 45 8.01 -14.14 -13.57
C GLU A 45 8.94 -15.33 -13.28
N ALA A 46 8.99 -16.31 -14.18
CA ALA A 46 9.86 -17.48 -14.03
C ALA A 46 11.34 -17.09 -13.95
N LEU A 47 11.72 -16.00 -14.62
CA LEU A 47 13.07 -15.46 -14.61
C LEU A 47 13.35 -14.53 -13.42
N GLY A 48 12.35 -14.26 -12.60
CA GLY A 48 12.50 -13.37 -11.44
C GLY A 48 12.45 -11.89 -11.78
N VAL A 49 12.18 -11.52 -13.04
CA VAL A 49 12.07 -10.12 -13.46
C VAL A 49 10.76 -9.50 -12.94
N VAL A 50 9.68 -10.28 -12.93
CA VAL A 50 8.41 -9.93 -12.32
C VAL A 50 8.26 -10.78 -11.07
N ASP A 51 7.96 -10.15 -9.94
CA ASP A 51 7.89 -10.82 -8.65
C ASP A 51 6.89 -10.07 -7.76
N ASP A 52 5.69 -10.61 -7.63
CA ASP A 52 4.61 -9.97 -6.86
C ASP A 52 4.94 -9.84 -5.38
N ARG A 53 5.70 -10.79 -4.82
CA ARG A 53 6.10 -10.71 -3.41
C ARG A 53 7.03 -9.53 -3.18
N ARG A 54 8.02 -9.36 -4.03
CA ARG A 54 8.96 -8.23 -3.97
C ARG A 54 8.23 -6.91 -4.20
N TYR A 55 7.32 -6.87 -5.17
CA TYR A 55 6.54 -5.69 -5.49
C TYR A 55 5.64 -5.29 -4.32
N ALA A 56 4.97 -6.26 -3.71
CA ALA A 56 4.11 -6.02 -2.54
C ALA A 56 4.92 -5.42 -1.39
N ALA A 57 6.09 -5.96 -1.09
CA ALA A 57 6.96 -5.43 -0.05
C ALA A 57 7.37 -3.98 -0.33
N LEU A 58 7.69 -3.67 -1.58
CA LEU A 58 8.03 -2.30 -2.00
C LEU A 58 6.87 -1.34 -1.77
N VAL A 59 5.66 -1.72 -2.18
CA VAL A 59 4.45 -0.89 -2.02
C VAL A 59 4.17 -0.64 -0.53
N VAL A 60 4.27 -1.69 0.29
CA VAL A 60 4.07 -1.56 1.75
C VAL A 60 5.04 -0.54 2.32
N ARG A 61 6.33 -0.62 1.99
CA ARG A 61 7.33 0.32 2.50
C ARG A 61 7.04 1.76 2.07
N GLN A 62 6.65 1.95 0.83
CA GLN A 62 6.34 3.29 0.29
C GLN A 62 5.15 3.92 1.01
N TYR A 63 4.07 3.16 1.17
CA TYR A 63 2.84 3.66 1.81
C TYR A 63 3.01 3.85 3.32
N ALA A 64 3.66 2.90 3.98
CA ALA A 64 3.95 3.02 5.41
C ALA A 64 4.83 4.25 5.69
N GLY A 65 5.83 4.50 4.83
CA GLY A 65 6.69 5.68 4.93
C GLY A 65 5.95 7.00 4.79
N LYS A 66 4.81 6.99 4.10
CA LYS A 66 3.94 8.17 3.95
C LYS A 66 2.89 8.29 5.06
N GLY A 67 2.89 7.37 6.01
CA GLY A 67 1.98 7.42 7.14
C GLY A 67 0.62 6.76 6.91
N TYR A 68 0.47 5.98 5.84
CA TYR A 68 -0.78 5.25 5.59
C TYR A 68 -0.90 4.05 6.52
N GLY A 69 -2.13 3.78 6.96
CA GLY A 69 -2.43 2.66 7.84
C GLY A 69 -2.72 1.37 7.08
N PHE A 70 -2.83 0.29 7.84
CA PHE A 70 -2.99 -1.08 7.35
C PHE A 70 -4.10 -1.23 6.30
N ARG A 71 -5.28 -0.67 6.56
CA ARG A 71 -6.44 -0.81 5.65
C ARG A 71 -6.20 -0.18 4.30
N ARG A 72 -5.55 0.99 4.29
CA ARG A 72 -5.24 1.69 3.03
C ARG A 72 -4.19 0.95 2.24
N VAL A 73 -3.16 0.44 2.90
CA VAL A 73 -2.09 -0.32 2.25
C VAL A 73 -2.66 -1.61 1.64
N ARG A 74 -3.49 -2.33 2.40
CA ARG A 74 -4.15 -3.54 1.90
C ARG A 74 -4.98 -3.26 0.65
N MET A 75 -5.78 -2.19 0.68
CA MET A 75 -6.60 -1.77 -0.44
C MET A 75 -5.76 -1.45 -1.69
N GLU A 76 -4.64 -0.76 -1.48
CA GLU A 76 -3.73 -0.42 -2.57
C GLU A 76 -3.10 -1.67 -3.20
N LEU A 77 -2.68 -2.64 -2.40
CA LEU A 77 -2.15 -3.90 -2.91
C LEU A 77 -3.19 -4.65 -3.73
N GLN A 78 -4.44 -4.70 -3.25
CA GLN A 78 -5.55 -5.33 -3.97
C GLN A 78 -5.80 -4.63 -5.30
N ARG A 79 -5.83 -3.30 -5.29
CA ARG A 79 -6.05 -2.50 -6.51
C ARG A 79 -4.96 -2.76 -7.55
N ARG A 80 -3.75 -2.99 -7.11
CA ARG A 80 -2.61 -3.27 -8.00
C ARG A 80 -2.54 -4.72 -8.45
N GLY A 81 -3.48 -5.55 -8.03
CA GLY A 81 -3.56 -6.93 -8.47
C GLY A 81 -2.60 -7.89 -7.78
N VAL A 82 -2.09 -7.53 -6.61
CA VAL A 82 -1.29 -8.46 -5.82
C VAL A 82 -2.18 -9.60 -5.35
N PRO A 83 -1.77 -10.88 -5.56
CA PRO A 83 -2.59 -12.02 -5.16
C PRO A 83 -2.90 -12.02 -3.67
N ARG A 84 -4.11 -12.47 -3.34
CA ARG A 84 -4.61 -12.49 -1.96
C ARG A 84 -3.67 -13.25 -1.03
N GLU A 85 -3.07 -14.32 -1.52
CA GLU A 85 -2.16 -15.18 -0.76
C GLU A 85 -0.92 -14.45 -0.27
N LEU A 86 -0.55 -13.34 -0.94
CA LEU A 86 0.64 -12.56 -0.59
C LEU A 86 0.33 -11.35 0.29
N LEU A 87 -0.95 -10.99 0.45
CA LEU A 87 -1.33 -9.79 1.18
C LEU A 87 -0.90 -9.82 2.65
N ASP A 88 -1.23 -10.89 3.35
CA ASP A 88 -0.96 -10.98 4.79
C ASP A 88 0.54 -10.97 5.08
N GLU A 89 1.31 -11.70 4.30
CA GLU A 89 2.77 -11.72 4.42
C GLU A 89 3.37 -10.33 4.22
N ALA A 90 2.91 -9.63 3.18
CA ALA A 90 3.42 -8.29 2.88
C ALA A 90 3.08 -7.31 4.00
N LEU A 91 1.87 -7.40 4.54
CA LEU A 91 1.40 -6.48 5.58
C LEU A 91 2.05 -6.73 6.95
N GLU A 92 2.60 -7.93 7.19
CA GLU A 92 3.34 -8.23 8.42
C GLU A 92 4.57 -7.34 8.58
N GLU A 93 5.12 -6.81 7.49
CA GLU A 93 6.30 -5.94 7.52
C GLU A 93 5.99 -4.50 7.94
N MET A 94 4.71 -4.16 8.07
CA MET A 94 4.35 -2.81 8.50
C MET A 94 4.77 -2.56 9.93
N PRO A 95 5.23 -1.31 10.25
CA PRO A 95 5.58 -0.97 11.64
C PRO A 95 4.35 -1.03 12.54
N ALA A 96 4.59 -1.11 13.85
CA ALA A 96 3.52 -1.14 14.83
C ALA A 96 2.56 0.03 14.60
N GLN A 97 1.28 -0.28 14.34
CA GLN A 97 0.30 0.73 13.96
C GLN A 97 -0.04 1.67 15.13
N ASP A 98 -0.04 1.17 16.35
CA ASP A 98 -0.37 1.97 17.53
C ASP A 98 0.58 3.15 17.70
N ASP A 99 1.88 2.91 17.58
CA ASP A 99 2.90 3.95 17.75
C ASP A 99 2.87 4.95 16.58
N ALA A 100 2.73 4.46 15.36
CA ALA A 100 2.65 5.30 14.19
C ALA A 100 1.42 6.22 14.26
N LEU A 101 0.29 5.66 14.64
CA LEU A 101 -0.97 6.39 14.78
C LEU A 101 -0.89 7.45 15.87
N LEU A 102 -0.34 7.09 17.01
CA LEU A 102 -0.17 8.03 18.14
C LEU A 102 0.69 9.23 17.73
N THR A 103 1.79 8.98 17.03
CA THR A 103 2.68 10.03 16.53
C THR A 103 1.96 10.96 15.56
N LEU A 104 1.20 10.40 14.62
CA LEU A 104 0.45 11.18 13.64
C LEU A 104 -0.65 12.01 14.31
N LEU A 105 -1.38 11.40 15.24
CA LEU A 105 -2.45 12.09 15.94
C LEU A 105 -1.91 13.24 16.78
N ARG A 106 -0.83 13.01 17.50
CA ARG A 106 -0.14 14.03 18.30
C ARG A 106 0.26 15.23 17.44
N ARG A 107 0.83 14.96 16.27
CA ARG A 107 1.25 15.99 15.32
C ARG A 107 0.06 16.80 14.79
N LYS A 108 -1.06 16.13 14.50
CA LYS A 108 -2.25 16.78 13.94
C LYS A 108 -3.00 17.64 14.96
N LEU A 109 -3.06 17.19 16.20
CA LEU A 109 -3.79 17.91 17.25
C LEU A 109 -2.96 19.02 17.89
N GLY A 110 -1.63 18.82 18.00
CA GLY A 110 -0.82 19.72 18.80
C GLY A 110 -1.36 19.75 20.22
N ASP A 111 -1.71 20.93 20.71
CA ASP A 111 -2.27 21.13 22.05
C ASP A 111 -3.79 21.25 22.06
N SER A 112 -4.44 21.16 20.89
CA SER A 112 -5.88 21.38 20.78
C SER A 112 -6.68 20.10 20.92
N PHE A 113 -7.61 20.10 21.87
CA PHE A 113 -8.59 19.01 22.00
C PHE A 113 -10.01 19.53 21.73
N ASP A 114 -10.12 20.64 20.98
CA ASP A 114 -11.42 21.14 20.55
C ASP A 114 -12.12 20.05 19.71
N ARG A 115 -13.44 19.96 19.89
CA ARG A 115 -14.24 18.95 19.19
C ARG A 115 -14.04 18.98 17.67
N ALA A 116 -13.97 20.17 17.09
CA ALA A 116 -13.78 20.33 15.64
C ALA A 116 -12.40 19.85 15.19
N ASP A 117 -11.35 20.16 15.95
CA ASP A 117 -9.98 19.75 15.64
C ASP A 117 -9.81 18.24 15.79
N VAL A 118 -10.40 17.65 16.83
CA VAL A 118 -10.40 16.21 17.04
C VAL A 118 -11.10 15.50 15.87
N LYS A 119 -12.25 16.02 15.47
CA LYS A 119 -12.99 15.44 14.34
C LYS A 119 -12.16 15.47 13.05
N ARG A 120 -11.55 16.60 12.73
CA ARG A 120 -10.73 16.73 11.52
C ARG A 120 -9.54 15.77 11.54
N ALA A 121 -8.86 15.68 12.68
CA ALA A 121 -7.69 14.81 12.85
C ALA A 121 -8.09 13.33 12.69
N THR A 122 -9.13 12.91 13.39
CA THR A 122 -9.57 11.51 13.38
C THR A 122 -10.14 11.11 12.01
N ASP A 123 -10.91 11.98 11.37
CA ASP A 123 -11.41 11.73 10.00
C ASP A 123 -10.26 11.58 9.02
N SER A 124 -9.23 12.41 9.13
CA SER A 124 -8.04 12.35 8.29
C SER A 124 -7.30 11.01 8.45
N LEU A 125 -7.15 10.55 9.69
CA LEU A 125 -6.47 9.27 9.95
C LEU A 125 -7.29 8.08 9.48
N ALA A 126 -8.61 8.16 9.58
CA ALA A 126 -9.49 7.12 9.02
C ALA A 126 -9.30 7.03 7.50
N ARG A 127 -9.21 8.17 6.80
CA ARG A 127 -8.95 8.19 5.37
C ARG A 127 -7.56 7.64 5.03
N LYS A 128 -6.60 7.76 5.94
CA LYS A 128 -5.26 7.19 5.75
C LYS A 128 -5.22 5.68 6.00
N GLY A 129 -6.33 5.09 6.44
CA GLY A 129 -6.43 3.64 6.57
C GLY A 129 -6.32 3.09 7.98
N TYR A 130 -6.42 3.94 9.00
CA TYR A 130 -6.46 3.47 10.39
C TYR A 130 -7.89 3.15 10.80
N GLY A 131 -8.07 2.12 11.63
CA GLY A 131 -9.39 1.75 12.13
C GLY A 131 -9.89 2.70 13.22
N TRP A 132 -11.21 2.87 13.31
CA TRP A 132 -11.80 3.76 14.32
C TRP A 132 -11.50 3.33 15.75
N ASP A 133 -11.42 2.02 16.02
CA ASP A 133 -11.05 1.51 17.34
C ASP A 133 -9.61 1.89 17.69
N GLU A 134 -8.71 1.78 16.72
CA GLU A 134 -7.31 2.15 16.87
C GLU A 134 -7.17 3.66 17.11
N ILE A 135 -7.91 4.46 16.35
CA ILE A 135 -7.91 5.92 16.47
C ILE A 135 -8.44 6.32 17.85
N GLY A 136 -9.52 5.71 18.29
CA GLY A 136 -10.11 5.98 19.62
C GLY A 136 -9.14 5.65 20.75
N ALA A 137 -8.45 4.53 20.66
CA ALA A 137 -7.46 4.13 21.64
C ALA A 137 -6.28 5.11 21.70
N ALA A 138 -5.80 5.57 20.54
CA ALA A 138 -4.72 6.55 20.47
C ALA A 138 -5.14 7.89 21.07
N LEU A 139 -6.35 8.34 20.76
CA LEU A 139 -6.88 9.59 21.31
C LEU A 139 -6.98 9.52 22.83
N GLN A 140 -7.45 8.39 23.37
CA GLN A 140 -7.53 8.19 24.80
C GLN A 140 -6.15 8.22 25.46
N ARG A 141 -5.16 7.60 24.85
CA ARG A 141 -3.76 7.65 25.33
C ARG A 141 -3.25 9.08 25.44
N LEU A 142 -3.53 9.91 24.43
CA LEU A 142 -3.11 11.32 24.45
C LEU A 142 -3.81 12.10 25.57
N ARG A 143 -5.10 11.87 25.79
CA ARG A 143 -5.84 12.51 26.87
C ARG A 143 -5.32 12.09 28.25
N ASP A 144 -5.00 10.81 28.40
CA ASP A 144 -4.44 10.28 29.64
C ASP A 144 -3.06 10.88 29.94
N GLU A 145 -2.22 11.06 28.94
CA GLU A 145 -0.92 11.70 29.10
C GLU A 145 -1.04 13.15 29.62
N ILE A 146 -2.03 13.87 29.13
CA ILE A 146 -2.28 15.24 29.57
C ILE A 146 -2.82 15.26 31.00
N ASP A 147 -3.72 14.35 31.33
CA ASP A 147 -4.31 14.26 32.66
C ASP A 147 -3.28 13.87 33.74
N GLU A 148 -2.19 13.19 33.35
CA GLU A 148 -1.11 12.83 34.26
C GLU A 148 -0.16 13.99 34.58
N GLU A 149 -0.19 15.04 33.78
CA GLU A 149 0.60 16.25 34.04
C GLU A 149 -0.11 17.19 34.99
#